data_29e01b36ce164d9317c8e727232c2d1f
#
_entry.id   29e01b36ce164d9317c8e727232c2d1f
#
_cell.length_a   1.000
_cell.length_b   1.000
_cell.length_c   1.000
_cell.angle_alpha   90.00
_cell.angle_beta   90.00
_cell.angle_gamma   90.00
#
_symmetry.space_group_name_H-M   'P 1'
#
loop_
_entity.id
_entity.type
_entity.pdbx_description
1 polymer ?
#
loop_
_entity_poly.entity_id
_entity_poly.type
_entity_poly.pdbx_seq_one_letter_code
_entity_poly.pdbx_strand_id
1 'polypeptide(L)'
;VAFSSSQTFHHIGTGNIYNVDRNKEAIDLGDGIVYLPTHWVNEEAIPIGSPIIVSEDSVREIKPDTKHLERVVCKRKFPLNMRIVDFSKLMIMGVFEGANKADFSDATELYKITKTPESKMQKIEISAEKAYRYIRYRKPKGTFSIAEFCLYQSDEKLLPFHPIACDAIYEDSTMLNIFDGQPLTYYQVSGGIDLWVGVDLYKPVKISKIGFAPRNDDNAIVSTDTYELFYWQDQWISLGRKRPIGDSVVYD
;
A
#
# COMPACT_ATOMS: atom_id res chain seq x y z
N VAL A 1 -14.55 26.28 3.01
CA VAL A 1 -13.19 26.54 3.48
C VAL A 1 -12.45 27.19 2.35
N ALA A 2 -11.89 28.42 2.56
CA ALA A 2 -11.06 29.09 1.55
C ALA A 2 -9.66 28.48 1.62
N PHE A 3 -9.19 27.92 0.52
CA PHE A 3 -7.86 27.35 0.41
C PHE A 3 -6.90 28.34 -0.27
N SER A 4 -5.64 28.37 0.18
CA SER A 4 -4.61 29.12 -0.53
C SER A 4 -4.07 28.29 -1.70
N SER A 5 -3.56 28.97 -2.71
CA SER A 5 -3.08 28.32 -3.95
C SER A 5 -1.83 27.44 -3.81
N SER A 6 -1.22 27.41 -2.65
CA SER A 6 -0.06 26.57 -2.30
C SER A 6 -0.41 25.47 -1.31
N GLN A 7 -1.69 25.33 -0.98
CA GLN A 7 -2.19 24.31 -0.07
C GLN A 7 -2.32 22.96 -0.77
N THR A 8 -1.92 21.92 -0.10
CA THR A 8 -2.05 20.54 -0.56
C THR A 8 -2.66 19.67 0.52
N PHE A 9 -3.28 18.55 0.12
CA PHE A 9 -3.79 17.54 1.02
C PHE A 9 -3.07 16.22 0.78
N HIS A 10 -2.47 15.68 1.81
CA HIS A 10 -1.78 14.40 1.76
C HIS A 10 -2.67 13.30 2.32
N HIS A 11 -2.98 12.31 1.50
CA HIS A 11 -3.69 11.12 1.95
C HIS A 11 -2.81 10.32 2.90
N ILE A 12 -3.24 10.18 4.15
CA ILE A 12 -2.53 9.42 5.18
C ILE A 12 -2.69 7.93 4.93
N GLY A 13 -1.94 7.29 4.18
CA GLY A 13 -2.04 5.87 3.86
C GLY A 13 -1.48 5.56 2.48
N THR A 14 -1.88 6.32 1.46
CA THR A 14 -1.33 6.16 0.11
C THR A 14 -0.22 7.14 -0.21
N GLY A 15 -0.13 8.25 0.52
CA GLY A 15 0.77 9.37 0.22
C GLY A 15 0.38 10.17 -1.02
N ASN A 16 -0.81 9.94 -1.57
CA ASN A 16 -1.30 10.77 -2.67
C ASN A 16 -1.36 12.22 -2.23
N ILE A 17 -0.91 13.11 -3.13
CA ILE A 17 -0.93 14.55 -2.92
C ILE A 17 -2.02 15.14 -3.80
N TYR A 18 -2.98 15.83 -3.18
CA TYR A 18 -4.05 16.54 -3.84
C TYR A 18 -3.74 18.04 -3.80
N ASN A 19 -3.40 18.61 -4.95
CA ASN A 19 -3.15 20.03 -5.09
C ASN A 19 -4.47 20.80 -5.18
N VAL A 20 -4.53 21.95 -4.52
CA VAL A 20 -5.63 22.90 -4.73
C VAL A 20 -5.46 23.56 -6.09
N ASP A 21 -6.33 23.21 -7.03
CA ASP A 21 -6.38 23.86 -8.33
C ASP A 21 -7.12 25.20 -8.20
N ARG A 22 -6.46 26.29 -8.59
CA ARG A 22 -7.02 27.65 -8.53
C ARG A 22 -8.29 27.82 -9.37
N ASN A 23 -8.49 26.94 -10.33
CA ASN A 23 -9.63 27.01 -11.28
C ASN A 23 -10.81 26.12 -10.85
N LYS A 24 -10.69 25.41 -9.73
CA LYS A 24 -11.74 24.56 -9.19
C LYS A 24 -12.29 25.13 -7.88
N GLU A 25 -13.61 25.20 -7.81
CA GLU A 25 -14.33 25.62 -6.60
C GLU A 25 -14.29 24.55 -5.49
N ALA A 26 -13.99 23.30 -5.84
CA ALA A 26 -13.95 22.18 -4.93
C ALA A 26 -12.86 21.18 -5.30
N ILE A 27 -12.34 20.47 -4.30
CA ILE A 27 -11.44 19.34 -4.44
C ILE A 27 -12.23 18.07 -4.13
N ASP A 28 -12.16 17.09 -5.01
CA ASP A 28 -12.74 15.77 -4.76
C ASP A 28 -11.77 14.95 -3.88
N LEU A 29 -12.09 14.85 -2.62
CA LEU A 29 -11.40 14.03 -1.62
C LEU A 29 -12.24 12.79 -1.34
N GLY A 30 -11.61 11.63 -1.33
CA GLY A 30 -12.31 10.34 -1.11
C GLY A 30 -12.95 10.25 0.27
N ASP A 31 -14.10 9.57 0.34
CA ASP A 31 -14.85 9.32 1.55
C ASP A 31 -14.17 8.36 2.52
N GLY A 32 -14.30 8.60 3.83
CA GLY A 32 -13.70 7.78 4.90
C GLY A 32 -12.18 7.87 4.99
N ILE A 33 -11.56 8.78 4.24
CA ILE A 33 -10.10 8.91 4.12
C ILE A 33 -9.60 10.03 5.02
N VAL A 34 -8.43 9.82 5.61
CA VAL A 34 -7.76 10.82 6.43
C VAL A 34 -6.73 11.58 5.60
N TYR A 35 -6.80 12.90 5.64
CA TYR A 35 -5.90 13.81 4.96
C TYR A 35 -5.16 14.72 5.94
N LEU A 36 -3.93 15.06 5.58
CA LEU A 36 -3.13 16.06 6.28
C LEU A 36 -3.06 17.34 5.43
N PRO A 37 -3.62 18.46 5.89
CA PRO A 37 -3.45 19.74 5.21
C PRO A 37 -1.99 20.19 5.31
N THR A 38 -1.40 20.55 4.18
CA THR A 38 -0.01 20.95 4.09
C THR A 38 0.17 22.18 3.21
N HIS A 39 1.29 22.85 3.40
CA HIS A 39 1.75 23.92 2.54
C HIS A 39 3.10 23.52 1.94
N TRP A 40 3.23 23.64 0.62
CA TRP A 40 4.45 23.31 -0.07
C TRP A 40 5.39 24.51 -0.11
N VAL A 41 6.50 24.45 0.58
CA VAL A 41 7.50 25.51 0.67
C VAL A 41 8.89 24.92 0.47
N ASN A 42 9.66 25.46 -0.47
CA ASN A 42 11.03 25.03 -0.76
C ASN A 42 11.17 23.50 -0.90
N GLU A 43 10.29 22.89 -1.69
CA GLU A 43 10.25 21.43 -1.93
C GLU A 43 9.92 20.58 -0.68
N GLU A 44 9.47 21.19 0.40
CA GLU A 44 9.01 20.53 1.61
C GLU A 44 7.50 20.71 1.81
N ALA A 45 6.81 19.65 2.24
CA ALA A 45 5.41 19.71 2.64
C ALA A 45 5.32 19.99 4.14
N ILE A 46 4.91 21.20 4.51
CA ILE A 46 4.81 21.63 5.90
C ILE A 46 3.36 21.52 6.35
N PRO A 47 3.04 20.74 7.41
CA PRO A 47 1.69 20.66 7.97
C PRO A 47 1.20 22.03 8.45
N ILE A 48 -0.06 22.39 8.09
CA ILE A 48 -0.67 23.69 8.41
C ILE A 48 -2.00 23.60 9.16
N GLY A 49 -2.53 22.41 9.33
CA GLY A 49 -3.79 22.18 10.03
C GLY A 49 -3.86 20.79 10.64
N SER A 50 -4.84 20.53 11.50
CA SER A 50 -5.11 19.20 12.00
C SER A 50 -5.41 18.23 10.88
N PRO A 51 -5.12 16.93 11.04
CA PRO A 51 -5.65 15.91 10.14
C PRO A 51 -7.17 16.02 10.04
N ILE A 52 -7.70 15.84 8.85
CA ILE A 52 -9.14 15.83 8.59
C ILE A 52 -9.57 14.46 8.09
N ILE A 53 -10.78 14.05 8.46
CA ILE A 53 -11.48 12.93 7.84
C ILE A 53 -12.63 13.50 7.01
N VAL A 54 -12.71 13.04 5.77
CA VAL A 54 -13.80 13.39 4.85
C VAL A 54 -14.85 12.28 4.90
N SER A 55 -16.11 12.64 5.01
CA SER A 55 -17.25 11.76 4.86
C SER A 55 -18.27 12.41 3.90
N GLU A 56 -19.19 11.62 3.35
CA GLU A 56 -20.10 12.05 2.28
C GLU A 56 -20.69 13.46 2.49
N ASP A 57 -21.03 13.81 3.73
CA ASP A 57 -21.70 15.06 4.07
C ASP A 57 -20.87 16.01 4.95
N SER A 58 -19.65 15.65 5.33
CA SER A 58 -18.90 16.46 6.30
C SER A 58 -17.38 16.29 6.22
N VAL A 59 -16.70 17.35 6.61
CA VAL A 59 -15.25 17.34 6.89
C VAL A 59 -15.07 17.57 8.38
N ARG A 60 -14.43 16.65 9.06
CA ARG A 60 -14.20 16.71 10.50
C ARG A 60 -12.70 16.71 10.82
N GLU A 61 -12.27 17.63 11.67
CA GLU A 61 -10.93 17.61 12.23
C GLU A 61 -10.76 16.43 13.21
N ILE A 62 -9.62 15.74 13.11
CA ILE A 62 -9.22 14.73 14.08
C ILE A 62 -8.45 15.44 15.19
N LYS A 63 -9.03 15.46 16.38
CA LYS A 63 -8.35 15.95 17.58
C LYS A 63 -7.58 14.81 18.22
N PRO A 64 -6.25 14.90 18.37
CA PRO A 64 -5.47 13.85 19.01
C PRO A 64 -5.82 13.75 20.51
N ASP A 65 -5.80 12.52 21.02
CA ASP A 65 -5.81 12.31 22.47
C ASP A 65 -4.40 12.55 23.00
N THR A 66 -4.20 13.70 23.63
CA THR A 66 -2.89 14.08 24.19
C THR A 66 -2.61 13.48 25.58
N LYS A 67 -3.55 12.70 26.14
CA LYS A 67 -3.39 12.14 27.49
C LYS A 67 -2.48 10.91 27.57
N HIS A 68 -2.18 10.31 26.43
CA HIS A 68 -1.40 9.08 26.33
C HIS A 68 -0.27 9.24 25.29
N LEU A 69 0.68 10.13 25.55
CA LEU A 69 1.87 10.27 24.71
C LEU A 69 2.84 9.13 25.04
N GLU A 70 3.07 8.26 24.07
CA GLU A 70 4.05 7.20 24.14
C GLU A 70 5.26 7.52 23.27
N ARG A 71 6.38 6.83 23.57
CA ARG A 71 7.57 6.87 22.72
C ARG A 71 7.24 6.41 21.31
N VAL A 72 7.53 7.24 20.31
CA VAL A 72 7.27 6.92 18.91
C VAL A 72 8.56 6.48 18.22
N VAL A 73 8.56 5.29 17.66
CA VAL A 73 9.62 4.79 16.79
C VAL A 73 9.09 4.73 15.36
N CYS A 74 9.56 5.64 14.51
CA CYS A 74 9.19 5.65 13.09
C CYS A 74 10.15 4.77 12.31
N LYS A 75 9.66 3.68 11.74
CA LYS A 75 10.44 2.74 10.91
C LYS A 75 10.23 2.90 9.42
N ARG A 76 9.22 3.67 9.02
CA ARG A 76 8.90 3.87 7.62
C ARG A 76 8.73 5.35 7.30
N LYS A 77 9.24 5.73 6.15
CA LYS A 77 8.92 7.02 5.54
C LYS A 77 7.43 7.05 5.22
N PHE A 78 6.78 8.13 5.58
CA PHE A 78 5.44 8.40 5.08
C PHE A 78 5.54 8.61 3.55
N PRO A 79 4.66 7.96 2.74
CA PRO A 79 4.82 8.03 1.29
C PRO A 79 4.45 9.43 0.76
N LEU A 80 5.39 10.34 0.82
CA LEU A 80 5.31 11.65 0.12
C LEU A 80 5.82 11.53 -1.32
N ASN A 81 6.31 10.37 -1.71
CA ASN A 81 6.87 10.13 -3.03
C ASN A 81 5.78 9.62 -3.99
N MET A 82 5.51 10.37 -5.05
CA MET A 82 4.54 9.99 -6.09
C MET A 82 4.89 8.68 -6.80
N ARG A 83 6.16 8.26 -6.81
CA ARG A 83 6.59 6.96 -7.38
C ARG A 83 5.88 5.78 -6.72
N ILE A 84 5.63 5.83 -5.42
CA ILE A 84 4.92 4.76 -4.69
C ILE A 84 3.51 4.59 -5.26
N VAL A 85 2.82 5.68 -5.56
CA VAL A 85 1.49 5.64 -6.20
C VAL A 85 1.57 5.06 -7.59
N ASP A 86 2.59 5.42 -8.36
CA ASP A 86 2.79 4.88 -9.71
C ASP A 86 3.09 3.38 -9.67
N PHE A 87 3.86 2.89 -8.70
CA PHE A 87 4.06 1.46 -8.48
C PHE A 87 2.74 0.74 -8.15
N SER A 88 1.90 1.33 -7.31
CA SER A 88 0.58 0.76 -7.00
C SER A 88 -0.32 0.67 -8.22
N LYS A 89 -0.27 1.65 -9.13
CA LYS A 89 -1.02 1.63 -10.39
C LYS A 89 -0.63 0.46 -11.29
N LEU A 90 0.59 -0.06 -11.19
CA LEU A 90 1.04 -1.21 -11.97
C LEU A 90 0.20 -2.47 -11.71
N MET A 91 -0.45 -2.56 -10.55
CA MET A 91 -1.31 -3.70 -10.22
C MET A 91 -2.72 -3.62 -10.85
N ILE A 92 -3.15 -2.47 -11.35
CA ILE A 92 -4.47 -2.33 -11.99
C ILE A 92 -4.61 -3.35 -13.14
N MET A 93 -5.76 -3.99 -13.25
CA MET A 93 -6.06 -5.11 -14.16
C MET A 93 -5.36 -6.43 -13.79
N GLY A 94 -4.60 -6.48 -12.71
CA GLY A 94 -4.14 -7.73 -12.13
C GLY A 94 -5.30 -8.55 -11.56
N VAL A 95 -5.17 -9.88 -11.61
CA VAL A 95 -6.24 -10.80 -11.26
C VAL A 95 -5.70 -11.88 -10.31
N PHE A 96 -6.41 -12.14 -9.24
CA PHE A 96 -6.19 -13.32 -8.41
C PHE A 96 -7.13 -14.42 -8.87
N GLU A 97 -6.59 -15.61 -9.12
CA GLU A 97 -7.31 -16.76 -9.65
C GLU A 97 -7.05 -18.00 -8.81
N GLY A 98 -8.07 -18.84 -8.68
CA GLY A 98 -7.99 -20.16 -8.04
C GLY A 98 -8.27 -21.28 -9.02
N ALA A 99 -7.51 -22.39 -8.93
CA ALA A 99 -7.64 -23.56 -9.78
C ALA A 99 -7.38 -24.85 -9.00
N ASN A 100 -7.85 -25.98 -9.55
CA ASN A 100 -7.51 -27.32 -9.06
C ASN A 100 -6.62 -28.08 -10.04
N LYS A 101 -6.40 -27.56 -11.24
CA LYS A 101 -5.44 -28.07 -12.22
C LYS A 101 -4.20 -27.16 -12.24
N ALA A 102 -3.03 -27.79 -12.33
CA ALA A 102 -1.74 -27.07 -12.30
C ALA A 102 -1.52 -26.15 -13.51
N ASP A 103 -2.17 -26.43 -14.64
CA ASP A 103 -2.15 -25.63 -15.86
C ASP A 103 -3.14 -24.46 -15.84
N PHE A 104 -3.89 -24.29 -14.75
CA PHE A 104 -4.94 -23.29 -14.58
C PHE A 104 -6.04 -23.33 -15.67
N SER A 105 -6.24 -24.46 -16.36
CA SER A 105 -7.30 -24.60 -17.37
C SER A 105 -8.72 -24.53 -16.79
N ASP A 106 -8.86 -24.72 -15.48
CA ASP A 106 -10.10 -24.59 -14.71
C ASP A 106 -10.13 -23.34 -13.79
N ALA A 107 -9.30 -22.34 -14.09
CA ALA A 107 -9.17 -21.16 -13.25
C ALA A 107 -10.50 -20.41 -13.09
N THR A 108 -10.73 -19.95 -11.88
CA THR A 108 -11.85 -19.08 -11.51
C THR A 108 -11.27 -17.75 -10.99
N GLU A 109 -11.78 -16.62 -11.49
CA GLU A 109 -11.45 -15.32 -10.96
C GLU A 109 -11.96 -15.19 -9.52
N LEU A 110 -11.06 -14.89 -8.60
CA LEU A 110 -11.36 -14.64 -7.17
C LEU A 110 -11.46 -13.16 -6.87
N TYR A 111 -10.57 -12.37 -7.45
CA TYR A 111 -10.56 -10.93 -7.29
C TYR A 111 -9.80 -10.26 -8.43
N LYS A 112 -10.33 -9.15 -8.93
CA LYS A 112 -9.69 -8.31 -9.95
C LYS A 112 -9.41 -6.93 -9.40
N ILE A 113 -8.19 -6.45 -9.55
CA ILE A 113 -7.78 -5.12 -9.13
C ILE A 113 -8.25 -4.11 -10.17
N THR A 114 -9.31 -3.36 -9.85
CA THR A 114 -9.92 -2.38 -10.78
C THR A 114 -9.57 -0.93 -10.44
N LYS A 115 -9.08 -0.68 -9.23
CA LYS A 115 -8.65 0.65 -8.75
C LYS A 115 -7.22 0.56 -8.25
N THR A 116 -6.52 1.70 -8.21
CA THR A 116 -5.19 1.78 -7.61
C THR A 116 -5.25 1.32 -6.15
N PRO A 117 -4.54 0.24 -5.79
CA PRO A 117 -4.49 -0.20 -4.40
C PRO A 117 -3.66 0.77 -3.54
N GLU A 118 -3.93 0.81 -2.25
CA GLU A 118 -3.11 1.57 -1.31
C GLU A 118 -1.70 0.97 -1.20
N SER A 119 -0.70 1.81 -0.91
CA SER A 119 0.71 1.40 -0.80
C SER A 119 1.00 0.72 0.55
N LYS A 120 0.20 -0.27 0.90
CA LYS A 120 0.32 -1.08 2.12
C LYS A 120 -0.21 -2.49 1.91
N MET A 121 0.02 -3.37 2.88
CA MET A 121 -0.64 -4.68 2.91
C MET A 121 -2.16 -4.51 2.97
N GLN A 122 -2.85 -5.09 2.02
CA GLN A 122 -4.30 -5.14 1.95
C GLN A 122 -4.77 -6.58 2.17
N LYS A 123 -5.94 -6.73 2.75
CA LYS A 123 -6.63 -8.02 2.89
C LYS A 123 -8.00 -7.91 2.25
N ILE A 124 -8.26 -8.76 1.28
CA ILE A 124 -9.51 -8.81 0.55
C ILE A 124 -10.27 -10.05 0.95
N GLU A 125 -11.50 -9.88 1.39
CA GLU A 125 -12.42 -10.99 1.64
C GLU A 125 -12.77 -11.70 0.33
N ILE A 126 -12.67 -13.01 0.34
CA ILE A 126 -12.99 -13.87 -0.81
C ILE A 126 -14.21 -14.70 -0.47
N SER A 127 -15.30 -14.46 -1.18
CA SER A 127 -16.50 -15.28 -1.08
C SER A 127 -16.36 -16.57 -1.92
N ALA A 128 -15.26 -17.31 -1.73
CA ALA A 128 -15.04 -18.54 -2.46
C ALA A 128 -15.94 -19.65 -1.90
N GLU A 129 -16.89 -20.11 -2.70
CA GLU A 129 -17.70 -21.30 -2.36
C GLU A 129 -16.90 -22.58 -2.48
N LYS A 130 -15.90 -22.59 -3.36
CA LYS A 130 -15.06 -23.76 -3.68
C LYS A 130 -13.70 -23.71 -2.97
N ALA A 131 -13.12 -24.88 -2.80
CA ALA A 131 -11.73 -25.05 -2.39
C ALA A 131 -10.83 -25.13 -3.63
N TYR A 132 -9.65 -24.52 -3.55
CA TYR A 132 -8.64 -24.49 -4.61
C TYR A 132 -7.30 -25.00 -4.08
N ARG A 133 -6.58 -25.75 -4.92
CA ARG A 133 -5.22 -26.17 -4.63
C ARG A 133 -4.20 -25.13 -5.08
N TYR A 134 -4.42 -24.50 -6.24
CA TYR A 134 -3.53 -23.53 -6.85
C TYR A 134 -4.17 -22.15 -6.80
N ILE A 135 -3.42 -21.16 -6.31
CA ILE A 135 -3.85 -19.76 -6.30
C ILE A 135 -2.73 -18.94 -6.92
N ARG A 136 -3.08 -18.04 -7.85
CA ARG A 136 -2.09 -17.17 -8.48
C ARG A 136 -2.55 -15.72 -8.56
N TYR A 137 -1.59 -14.80 -8.56
CA TYR A 137 -1.73 -13.45 -9.06
C TYR A 137 -1.24 -13.42 -10.51
N ARG A 138 -2.08 -12.98 -11.44
CA ARG A 138 -1.81 -12.90 -12.87
C ARG A 138 -1.94 -11.46 -13.36
N LYS A 139 -0.96 -11.03 -14.15
CA LYS A 139 -0.99 -9.77 -14.88
C LYS A 139 -1.18 -10.08 -16.37
N PRO A 140 -2.39 -9.83 -16.94
CA PRO A 140 -2.67 -10.19 -18.32
C PRO A 140 -1.78 -9.49 -19.33
N LYS A 141 -1.42 -8.21 -19.07
CA LYS A 141 -0.53 -7.43 -19.96
C LYS A 141 0.14 -6.30 -19.19
N GLY A 142 1.36 -5.96 -19.57
CA GLY A 142 2.12 -4.84 -19.05
C GLY A 142 3.11 -5.25 -17.97
N THR A 143 3.52 -4.32 -17.13
CA THR A 143 4.47 -4.58 -16.05
C THR A 143 3.83 -5.41 -14.95
N PHE A 144 4.41 -6.56 -14.65
CA PHE A 144 4.11 -7.35 -13.46
C PHE A 144 4.88 -6.74 -12.29
N SER A 145 4.21 -6.39 -11.20
CA SER A 145 4.85 -5.80 -10.03
C SER A 145 4.02 -6.07 -8.79
N ILE A 146 4.66 -6.62 -7.75
CA ILE A 146 4.03 -6.92 -6.46
C ILE A 146 5.12 -7.04 -5.39
N ALA A 147 4.84 -6.57 -4.16
CA ALA A 147 5.73 -6.75 -3.02
C ALA A 147 5.37 -8.00 -2.21
N GLU A 148 4.10 -8.18 -1.90
CA GLU A 148 3.64 -9.28 -1.05
C GLU A 148 2.41 -9.97 -1.59
N PHE A 149 2.37 -11.29 -1.39
CA PHE A 149 1.20 -12.13 -1.63
C PHE A 149 1.07 -13.19 -0.54
N CYS A 150 -0.08 -13.25 0.11
CA CYS A 150 -0.37 -14.26 1.12
C CYS A 150 -1.85 -14.63 1.12
N LEU A 151 -2.15 -15.80 1.69
CA LEU A 151 -3.49 -16.36 1.76
C LEU A 151 -3.90 -16.58 3.22
N TYR A 152 -5.20 -16.53 3.47
CA TYR A 152 -5.78 -16.75 4.79
C TYR A 152 -6.92 -17.76 4.73
N GLN A 153 -6.97 -18.60 5.77
CA GLN A 153 -8.13 -19.41 6.10
C GLN A 153 -8.65 -18.90 7.45
N SER A 154 -9.88 -18.39 7.48
CA SER A 154 -10.36 -17.56 8.58
C SER A 154 -9.42 -16.35 8.76
N ASP A 155 -8.85 -16.13 9.94
CA ASP A 155 -7.89 -15.06 10.19
C ASP A 155 -6.43 -15.54 10.23
N GLU A 156 -6.20 -16.84 10.05
CA GLU A 156 -4.87 -17.45 10.09
C GLU A 156 -4.23 -17.45 8.70
N LYS A 157 -2.96 -17.02 8.64
CA LYS A 157 -2.16 -17.08 7.43
C LYS A 157 -1.89 -18.54 7.06
N LEU A 158 -2.17 -18.91 5.80
CA LEU A 158 -1.94 -20.26 5.31
C LEU A 158 -0.46 -20.53 5.10
N LEU A 159 0.04 -21.56 5.78
CA LEU A 159 1.37 -22.15 5.64
C LEU A 159 1.25 -23.66 5.93
N PRO A 160 2.03 -24.54 5.30
CA PRO A 160 3.00 -24.29 4.23
C PRO A 160 2.36 -24.22 2.84
N PHE A 161 3.10 -23.70 1.88
CA PHE A 161 2.80 -23.73 0.45
C PHE A 161 4.10 -23.86 -0.36
N HIS A 162 3.98 -24.22 -1.64
CA HIS A 162 5.08 -24.19 -2.59
C HIS A 162 4.88 -23.06 -3.59
N PRO A 163 5.82 -22.10 -3.70
CA PRO A 163 5.78 -21.05 -4.72
C PRO A 163 5.85 -21.63 -6.12
N ILE A 164 5.00 -21.14 -7.01
CA ILE A 164 4.97 -21.52 -8.42
C ILE A 164 4.86 -20.26 -9.29
N ALA A 165 5.36 -20.33 -10.51
CA ALA A 165 5.31 -19.21 -11.45
C ALA A 165 5.24 -19.71 -12.89
N CYS A 166 4.95 -18.80 -13.85
CA CYS A 166 5.16 -19.08 -15.26
C CYS A 166 6.66 -19.18 -15.59
N ASP A 167 6.98 -19.85 -16.69
CA ASP A 167 8.37 -20.12 -17.11
C ASP A 167 9.23 -18.87 -17.21
N ALA A 168 8.64 -17.76 -17.62
CA ALA A 168 9.33 -16.46 -17.73
C ALA A 168 9.80 -15.87 -16.38
N ILE A 169 9.30 -16.42 -15.25
CA ILE A 169 9.59 -15.92 -13.90
C ILE A 169 10.29 -17.00 -13.05
N TYR A 170 10.03 -18.27 -13.31
CA TYR A 170 10.37 -19.40 -12.43
C TYR A 170 11.86 -19.51 -12.05
N GLU A 171 12.78 -19.11 -12.94
CA GLU A 171 14.23 -19.20 -12.69
C GLU A 171 14.78 -18.01 -11.88
N ASP A 172 13.99 -16.97 -11.66
CA ASP A 172 14.42 -15.78 -10.91
C ASP A 172 14.15 -15.97 -9.42
N SER A 173 15.22 -16.24 -8.65
CA SER A 173 15.11 -16.43 -7.19
C SER A 173 14.55 -15.20 -6.45
N THR A 174 14.65 -14.00 -7.02
CA THR A 174 14.10 -12.77 -6.42
C THR A 174 12.56 -12.77 -6.42
N MET A 175 11.91 -13.66 -7.18
CA MET A 175 10.49 -13.91 -7.11
C MET A 175 10.02 -14.30 -5.68
N LEU A 176 10.88 -14.92 -4.89
CA LEU A 176 10.58 -15.30 -3.51
C LEU A 176 10.36 -14.10 -2.58
N ASN A 177 10.81 -12.91 -2.96
CA ASN A 177 10.50 -11.66 -2.25
C ASN A 177 9.00 -11.42 -2.09
N ILE A 178 8.17 -12.00 -2.97
CA ILE A 178 6.70 -11.88 -2.90
C ILE A 178 6.11 -12.59 -1.65
N PHE A 179 6.89 -13.48 -1.04
CA PHE A 179 6.43 -14.36 0.05
C PHE A 179 7.24 -14.22 1.34
N ASP A 180 8.18 -13.28 1.40
CA ASP A 180 9.13 -13.15 2.52
C ASP A 180 8.57 -12.40 3.74
N GLY A 181 7.40 -11.78 3.60
CA GLY A 181 6.76 -11.01 4.65
C GLY A 181 7.37 -9.62 4.85
N GLN A 182 8.20 -9.15 3.92
CA GLN A 182 8.88 -7.86 3.98
C GLN A 182 8.33 -6.91 2.90
N PRO A 183 7.34 -6.08 3.20
CA PRO A 183 6.67 -5.27 2.19
C PRO A 183 7.57 -4.20 1.53
N LEU A 184 8.84 -4.10 1.90
CA LEU A 184 9.85 -3.24 1.25
C LEU A 184 10.70 -3.98 0.20
N THR A 185 10.61 -5.31 0.16
CA THR A 185 11.10 -6.12 -0.96
C THR A 185 10.01 -6.26 -2.00
N TYR A 186 10.35 -6.60 -3.22
CA TYR A 186 9.37 -6.76 -4.29
C TYR A 186 9.92 -7.62 -5.42
N TYR A 187 9.04 -8.02 -6.30
CA TYR A 187 9.39 -8.59 -7.59
C TYR A 187 8.72 -7.81 -8.73
N GLN A 188 9.46 -7.53 -9.79
CA GLN A 188 8.96 -6.79 -10.93
C GLN A 188 9.58 -7.28 -12.24
N VAL A 189 8.72 -7.47 -13.25
CA VAL A 189 9.11 -7.71 -14.65
C VAL A 189 8.50 -6.61 -15.51
N SER A 190 9.35 -5.89 -16.24
CA SER A 190 8.93 -4.80 -17.11
C SER A 190 8.41 -5.34 -18.45
N GLY A 191 7.13 -5.16 -18.70
CA GLY A 191 6.45 -5.66 -19.89
C GLY A 191 6.24 -7.19 -19.83
N GLY A 192 5.24 -7.64 -20.53
CA GLY A 192 4.92 -9.07 -20.63
C GLY A 192 3.47 -9.31 -20.92
N ILE A 193 3.16 -10.57 -21.23
CA ILE A 193 1.81 -11.07 -21.46
C ILE A 193 1.62 -12.30 -20.57
N ASP A 194 0.50 -12.31 -19.84
CA ASP A 194 0.09 -13.42 -18.95
C ASP A 194 1.14 -13.85 -17.93
N LEU A 195 1.93 -12.89 -17.41
CA LEU A 195 2.86 -13.14 -16.31
C LEU A 195 2.08 -13.45 -15.03
N TRP A 196 2.51 -14.48 -14.31
CA TRP A 196 1.88 -14.85 -13.06
C TRP A 196 2.85 -15.52 -12.07
N VAL A 197 2.55 -15.31 -10.80
CA VAL A 197 3.17 -15.99 -9.65
C VAL A 197 2.05 -16.50 -8.74
N GLY A 198 2.25 -17.63 -8.14
CA GLY A 198 1.24 -18.25 -7.29
C GLY A 198 1.82 -19.24 -6.29
N VAL A 199 0.92 -20.03 -5.73
CA VAL A 199 1.24 -21.07 -4.74
C VAL A 199 0.50 -22.35 -5.02
N ASP A 200 1.15 -23.50 -4.77
CA ASP A 200 0.54 -24.81 -4.62
C ASP A 200 0.32 -25.09 -3.12
N LEU A 201 -0.91 -25.27 -2.71
CA LEU A 201 -1.30 -25.56 -1.33
C LEU A 201 -1.28 -27.07 -1.03
N TYR A 202 -0.72 -27.88 -1.94
CA TYR A 202 -0.64 -29.36 -1.90
C TYR A 202 -1.98 -30.08 -1.94
N LYS A 203 -3.05 -29.44 -1.51
CA LYS A 203 -4.44 -29.94 -1.53
C LYS A 203 -5.41 -28.78 -1.71
N PRO A 204 -6.65 -29.04 -2.15
CA PRO A 204 -7.68 -28.00 -2.20
C PRO A 204 -7.97 -27.42 -0.80
N VAL A 205 -7.90 -26.11 -0.66
CA VAL A 205 -8.20 -25.36 0.57
C VAL A 205 -9.23 -24.27 0.28
N LYS A 206 -10.17 -24.09 1.17
CA LYS A 206 -11.11 -22.98 1.11
C LYS A 206 -10.44 -21.77 1.73
N ILE A 207 -10.06 -20.80 0.90
CA ILE A 207 -9.48 -19.52 1.36
C ILE A 207 -10.60 -18.54 1.69
N SER A 208 -10.37 -17.71 2.70
CA SER A 208 -11.31 -16.67 3.12
C SER A 208 -10.85 -15.28 2.70
N LYS A 209 -9.52 -15.06 2.65
CA LYS A 209 -8.93 -13.76 2.30
C LYS A 209 -7.68 -13.93 1.46
N ILE A 210 -7.45 -12.94 0.60
CA ILE A 210 -6.17 -12.74 -0.10
C ILE A 210 -5.52 -11.50 0.47
N GLY A 211 -4.27 -11.63 0.92
CA GLY A 211 -3.41 -10.51 1.29
C GLY A 211 -2.44 -10.18 0.16
N PHE A 212 -2.28 -8.89 -0.15
CA PHE A 212 -1.27 -8.45 -1.09
C PHE A 212 -0.79 -7.02 -0.78
N ALA A 213 0.42 -6.71 -1.20
CA ALA A 213 0.95 -5.35 -1.17
C ALA A 213 1.52 -4.97 -2.53
N PRO A 214 1.24 -3.76 -3.04
CA PRO A 214 1.96 -3.21 -4.17
C PRO A 214 3.44 -3.03 -3.85
N ARG A 215 4.27 -2.90 -4.87
CA ARG A 215 5.67 -2.49 -4.72
C ARG A 215 5.76 -1.23 -3.85
N ASN A 216 6.61 -1.28 -2.82
CA ASN A 216 6.62 -0.32 -1.73
C ASN A 216 8.04 -0.02 -1.19
N ASP A 217 9.06 -0.29 -1.98
CA ASP A 217 10.48 -0.15 -1.59
C ASP A 217 10.88 1.31 -1.29
N ASP A 218 10.24 2.29 -1.93
CA ASP A 218 10.46 3.71 -1.64
C ASP A 218 9.76 4.19 -0.34
N ASN A 219 8.97 3.35 0.32
CA ASN A 219 8.28 3.66 1.57
C ASN A 219 9.09 3.24 2.81
N ALA A 220 10.35 3.56 2.80
CA ALA A 220 11.29 3.25 3.89
C ALA A 220 11.90 4.53 4.46
N ILE A 221 12.38 4.45 5.70
CA ILE A 221 13.23 5.49 6.28
C ILE A 221 14.61 5.38 5.62
N VAL A 222 15.07 6.49 5.04
CA VAL A 222 16.36 6.57 4.35
C VAL A 222 17.40 7.21 5.28
N SER A 223 18.51 6.51 5.53
CA SER A 223 19.54 6.92 6.51
C SER A 223 20.23 8.26 6.20
N THR A 224 20.22 8.69 4.93
CA THR A 224 20.75 9.97 4.50
C THR A 224 19.82 11.16 4.67
N ASP A 225 18.52 10.90 4.86
CA ASP A 225 17.50 11.92 4.98
C ASP A 225 17.41 12.46 6.41
N THR A 226 16.85 13.65 6.54
CA THR A 226 16.49 14.26 7.82
C THR A 226 14.98 14.27 7.96
N TYR A 227 14.51 13.80 9.11
CA TYR A 227 13.07 13.67 9.40
C TYR A 227 12.70 14.62 10.52
N GLU A 228 11.48 15.16 10.45
CA GLU A 228 10.89 15.98 11.48
C GLU A 228 9.51 15.41 11.83
N LEU A 229 9.29 15.12 13.11
CA LEU A 229 8.01 14.64 13.61
C LEU A 229 7.25 15.80 14.24
N PHE A 230 6.00 15.93 13.87
CA PHE A 230 5.08 16.91 14.44
C PHE A 230 3.95 16.21 15.17
N TYR A 231 3.48 16.81 16.25
CA TYR A 231 2.20 16.48 16.85
C TYR A 231 1.31 17.72 16.90
N TRP A 232 0.01 17.49 16.94
CA TRP A 232 -0.99 18.55 16.95
C TRP A 232 -1.44 18.88 18.39
N GLN A 233 -1.34 20.14 18.79
CA GLN A 233 -1.87 20.68 20.04
C GLN A 233 -2.37 22.10 19.78
N ASP A 234 -3.58 22.21 19.19
CA ASP A 234 -4.13 23.47 18.66
C ASP A 234 -3.26 24.15 17.59
N GLN A 235 -2.06 23.71 17.42
CA GLN A 235 -1.09 24.02 16.37
C GLN A 235 -0.11 22.85 16.22
N TRP A 236 0.61 22.79 15.11
CA TRP A 236 1.66 21.79 14.92
C TRP A 236 2.88 22.14 15.76
N ILE A 237 3.29 21.23 16.63
CA ILE A 237 4.48 21.34 17.48
C ILE A 237 5.51 20.34 16.98
N SER A 238 6.69 20.85 16.61
CA SER A 238 7.81 20.02 16.18
C SER A 238 8.48 19.35 17.38
N LEU A 239 8.80 18.06 17.25
CA LEU A 239 9.71 17.32 18.12
C LEU A 239 11.18 17.43 17.67
N GLY A 240 11.45 18.30 16.69
CA GLY A 240 12.77 18.54 16.17
C GLY A 240 13.16 17.63 15.01
N ARG A 241 14.26 17.99 14.35
CA ARG A 241 14.82 17.26 13.22
C ARG A 241 15.84 16.23 13.69
N LYS A 242 15.69 14.99 13.21
CA LYS A 242 16.59 13.88 13.53
C LYS A 242 17.00 13.11 12.27
N ARG A 243 18.23 12.62 12.28
CA ARG A 243 18.68 11.64 11.28
C ARG A 243 18.41 10.23 11.80
N PRO A 244 18.05 9.29 10.92
CA PRO A 244 17.85 7.90 11.28
C PRO A 244 19.11 7.25 11.84
N ILE A 245 18.89 6.26 12.71
CA ILE A 245 19.89 5.26 13.07
C ILE A 245 19.42 3.93 12.47
N GLY A 246 20.12 3.48 11.42
CA GLY A 246 19.64 2.35 10.62
C GLY A 246 18.34 2.70 9.87
N ASP A 247 17.29 1.95 10.10
CA ASP A 247 15.96 2.07 9.49
C ASP A 247 14.94 2.81 10.37
N SER A 248 15.39 3.46 11.43
CA SER A 248 14.51 4.02 12.47
C SER A 248 14.88 5.44 12.84
N VAL A 249 13.87 6.27 13.09
CA VAL A 249 13.98 7.57 13.76
C VAL A 249 13.28 7.48 15.11
N VAL A 250 13.96 7.82 16.18
CA VAL A 250 13.45 7.71 17.55
C VAL A 250 13.25 9.09 18.15
N TYR A 251 12.06 9.34 18.66
CA TYR A 251 11.67 10.52 19.44
C TYR A 251 11.27 10.05 20.84
N ASP A 252 11.88 10.65 21.85
CA ASP A 252 11.61 10.37 23.28
C ASP A 252 10.75 11.47 23.87
#